data_290c550f2b8a390023bd2a78878c7e0c
#
_entry.id   290c550f2b8a390023bd2a78878c7e0c
#
_cell.length_a   1.000
_cell.length_b   1.000
_cell.length_c   1.000
_cell.angle_alpha   90.00
_cell.angle_beta   90.00
_cell.angle_gamma   90.00
#
_symmetry.space_group_name_H-M   'P 1'
#
loop_
_entity.id
_entity.type
_entity.pdbx_description
1 polymer ?
#
loop_
_entity_poly.entity_id
_entity_poly.type
_entity_poly.pdbx_seq_one_letter_code
_entity_poly.pdbx_strand_id
1 'polypeptide(L)'
;MLLSVENLHVYYGAIHAVKDVSLHVQEGEIVTLIGANGAGKSTVLNTISGLLKPRSGKIQFMDHNVTGVAPNKIVQTGLVQCPEGRRVFARMTVEENLEMGAYTRPNGKFDENLEHVYELFPR
;
A
#
# COMPACT_ATOMS: atom_id res chain seq x y z
N MET A 1 -2.87 -17.58 0.29
CA MET A 1 -2.29 -16.47 1.05
C MET A 1 -2.32 -15.22 0.21
N LEU A 2 -2.85 -14.14 0.75
CA LEU A 2 -3.02 -12.89 -0.02
C LEU A 2 -1.71 -12.11 -0.08
N LEU A 3 -1.09 -11.88 1.05
CA LEU A 3 0.16 -11.14 1.16
C LEU A 3 1.15 -11.92 2.03
N SER A 4 2.38 -12.02 1.56
CA SER A 4 3.47 -12.66 2.31
C SER A 4 4.69 -11.75 2.29
N VAL A 5 5.18 -11.41 3.47
CA VAL A 5 6.44 -10.69 3.65
C VAL A 5 7.35 -11.58 4.48
N GLU A 6 8.53 -11.88 3.95
CA GLU A 6 9.46 -12.81 4.59
C GLU A 6 10.83 -12.19 4.74
N ASN A 7 11.34 -12.21 5.97
CA ASN A 7 12.71 -11.80 6.32
C ASN A 7 13.10 -10.43 5.74
N LEU A 8 12.22 -9.46 5.93
CA LEU A 8 12.40 -8.13 5.35
C LEU A 8 13.46 -7.34 6.11
N HIS A 9 14.41 -6.79 5.38
CA HIS A 9 15.45 -5.90 5.89
C HIS A 9 15.48 -4.62 5.08
N VAL A 10 15.32 -3.49 5.74
CA VAL A 10 15.31 -2.18 5.08
C VAL A 10 16.29 -1.25 5.79
N TYR A 11 17.04 -0.50 5.00
CA TYR A 11 18.03 0.46 5.49
C TYR A 11 17.72 1.86 5.00
N TYR A 12 17.96 2.85 5.86
CA TYR A 12 18.08 4.25 5.48
C TYR A 12 19.56 4.60 5.58
N GLY A 13 20.30 4.53 4.46
CA GLY A 13 21.75 4.70 4.49
C GLY A 13 22.42 3.64 5.38
N ALA A 14 23.06 4.07 6.46
CA ALA A 14 23.68 3.16 7.41
C ALA A 14 22.72 2.67 8.51
N ILE A 15 21.51 3.22 8.60
CA ILE A 15 20.54 2.87 9.64
C ILE A 15 19.71 1.68 9.19
N HIS A 16 19.75 0.62 9.99
CA HIS A 16 18.95 -0.59 9.76
C HIS A 16 17.55 -0.38 10.34
N ALA A 17 16.66 0.17 9.52
CA ALA A 17 15.33 0.59 9.95
C ALA A 17 14.38 -0.59 10.21
N VAL A 18 14.49 -1.64 9.40
CA VAL A 18 13.68 -2.86 9.57
C VAL A 18 14.62 -4.06 9.60
N LYS A 19 14.47 -4.88 10.65
CA LYS A 19 15.34 -6.03 10.89
C LYS A 19 14.50 -7.31 10.92
N ASP A 20 14.63 -8.11 9.87
CA ASP A 20 14.07 -9.47 9.82
C ASP A 20 12.59 -9.53 10.20
N VAL A 21 11.78 -8.73 9.52
CA VAL A 21 10.34 -8.71 9.74
C VAL A 21 9.65 -9.64 8.77
N SER A 22 8.78 -10.50 9.30
CA SER A 22 7.94 -11.39 8.50
C SER A 22 6.49 -11.24 8.92
N LEU A 23 5.58 -11.20 7.96
CA LEU A 23 4.15 -11.16 8.22
C LEU A 23 3.40 -11.78 7.05
N HIS A 24 2.18 -12.23 7.35
CA HIS A 24 1.32 -12.87 6.35
C HIS A 24 -0.10 -12.40 6.54
N VAL A 25 -0.81 -12.21 5.43
CA VAL A 25 -2.22 -11.84 5.43
C VAL A 25 -2.96 -12.84 4.55
N GLN A 26 -3.98 -13.47 5.11
CA GLN A 26 -4.88 -14.36 4.36
C GLN A 26 -6.03 -13.55 3.79
N GLU A 27 -6.69 -14.08 2.78
CA GLU A 27 -7.88 -13.45 2.21
C GLU A 27 -8.96 -13.32 3.28
N GLY A 28 -9.57 -12.14 3.38
CA GLY A 28 -10.60 -11.85 4.37
C GLY A 28 -10.07 -11.55 5.77
N GLU A 29 -8.76 -11.48 5.95
CA GLU A 29 -8.13 -11.29 7.25
C GLU A 29 -7.65 -9.84 7.42
N ILE A 30 -7.73 -9.32 8.64
CA ILE A 30 -7.16 -8.02 9.01
C ILE A 30 -5.97 -8.27 9.92
N VAL A 31 -4.81 -7.78 9.53
CA VAL A 31 -3.58 -7.89 10.31
C VAL A 31 -3.13 -6.51 10.75
N THR A 32 -2.76 -6.38 12.02
CA THR A 32 -2.34 -5.12 12.62
C THR A 32 -0.87 -5.16 12.99
N LEU A 33 -0.14 -4.10 12.62
CA LEU A 33 1.24 -3.91 13.06
C LEU A 33 1.23 -2.99 14.29
N ILE A 34 1.75 -3.49 15.40
CA ILE A 34 1.76 -2.77 16.66
C ILE A 34 3.20 -2.36 16.99
N GLY A 35 3.35 -1.11 17.42
CA GLY A 35 4.64 -0.60 17.85
C GLY A 35 4.58 0.91 18.04
N ALA A 36 5.55 1.45 18.75
CA ALA A 36 5.69 2.88 18.95
C ALA A 36 6.11 3.57 17.64
N ASN A 37 5.94 4.88 17.58
CA ASN A 37 6.47 5.67 16.46
C ASN A 37 7.98 5.47 16.38
N GLY A 38 8.47 5.26 15.17
CA GLY A 38 9.88 4.95 14.95
C GLY A 38 10.24 3.48 15.03
N ALA A 39 9.27 2.60 15.30
CA ALA A 39 9.52 1.15 15.35
C ALA A 39 9.55 0.49 13.96
N GLY A 40 9.45 1.26 12.90
CA GLY A 40 9.55 0.74 11.55
C GLY A 40 8.24 0.39 10.88
N LYS A 41 7.09 0.68 11.50
CA LYS A 41 5.77 0.36 10.91
C LYS A 41 5.58 1.02 9.55
N SER A 42 5.79 2.33 9.47
CA SER A 42 5.66 3.07 8.21
C SER A 42 6.69 2.62 7.19
N THR A 43 7.89 2.28 7.63
CA THR A 43 8.93 1.77 6.75
C THR A 43 8.52 0.45 6.11
N VAL A 44 7.91 -0.46 6.88
CA VAL A 44 7.39 -1.73 6.35
C VAL A 44 6.30 -1.46 5.31
N LEU A 45 5.35 -0.59 5.63
CA LEU A 45 4.25 -0.27 4.70
C LEU A 45 4.78 0.39 3.43
N ASN A 46 5.71 1.33 3.56
CA ASN A 46 6.30 2.01 2.40
C ASN A 46 7.11 1.03 1.52
N THR A 47 7.73 0.04 2.12
CA THR A 47 8.46 -0.98 1.38
C THR A 47 7.50 -1.92 0.63
N ILE A 48 6.40 -2.31 1.26
CA ILE A 48 5.39 -3.14 0.62
C ILE A 48 4.77 -2.42 -0.58
N SER A 49 4.50 -1.12 -0.44
CA SER A 49 3.90 -0.32 -1.52
C SER A 49 4.88 0.12 -2.60
N GLY A 50 6.16 -0.19 -2.45
CA GLY A 50 7.18 0.10 -3.46
C GLY A 50 7.85 1.45 -3.35
N LEU A 51 7.51 2.27 -2.36
CA LEU A 51 8.14 3.57 -2.13
C LEU A 51 9.58 3.43 -1.65
N LEU A 52 9.89 2.31 -0.99
CA LEU A 52 11.24 1.97 -0.55
C LEU A 52 11.60 0.59 -1.11
N LYS A 53 12.90 0.39 -1.38
CA LYS A 53 13.39 -0.91 -1.80
C LYS A 53 14.04 -1.64 -0.63
N PRO A 54 13.68 -2.90 -0.35
CA PRO A 54 14.33 -3.65 0.72
C PRO A 54 15.75 -4.03 0.30
N ARG A 55 16.63 -4.14 1.29
CA ARG A 55 17.96 -4.67 1.05
C ARG A 55 17.92 -6.18 0.83
N SER A 56 17.06 -6.85 1.57
CA SER A 56 16.83 -8.28 1.43
C SER A 56 15.42 -8.62 1.92
N GLY A 57 15.00 -9.83 1.68
CA GLY A 57 13.66 -10.29 2.00
C GLY A 57 12.81 -10.44 0.76
N LYS A 58 11.59 -10.92 0.94
CA LYS A 58 10.69 -11.23 -0.15
C LYS A 58 9.29 -10.74 0.17
N ILE A 59 8.66 -10.12 -0.82
CA ILE A 59 7.27 -9.67 -0.71
C ILE A 59 6.49 -10.28 -1.87
N GLN A 60 5.43 -11.02 -1.54
CA GLN A 60 4.54 -11.61 -2.54
C GLN A 60 3.11 -11.17 -2.30
N PHE A 61 2.41 -10.84 -3.37
CA PHE A 61 1.00 -10.48 -3.32
C PHE A 61 0.26 -11.29 -4.38
N MET A 62 -0.70 -12.11 -3.95
CA MET A 62 -1.49 -12.98 -4.82
C MET A 62 -0.59 -13.81 -5.77
N ASP A 63 0.45 -14.42 -5.20
CA ASP A 63 1.43 -15.25 -5.93
C ASP A 63 2.35 -14.48 -6.89
N HIS A 64 2.30 -13.15 -6.89
CA HIS A 64 3.21 -12.32 -7.66
C HIS A 64 4.30 -11.77 -6.76
N ASN A 65 5.55 -11.85 -7.21
CA ASN A 65 6.67 -11.25 -6.49
C ASN A 65 6.67 -9.74 -6.75
N VAL A 66 6.41 -8.96 -5.70
CA VAL A 66 6.39 -7.50 -5.79
C VAL A 66 7.55 -6.84 -5.08
N THR A 67 8.57 -7.60 -4.70
CA THR A 67 9.76 -7.10 -4.02
C THR A 67 10.48 -6.08 -4.90
N GLY A 68 10.60 -4.84 -4.43
CA GLY A 68 11.30 -3.78 -5.15
C GLY A 68 10.63 -3.33 -6.46
N VAL A 69 9.40 -3.71 -6.70
CA VAL A 69 8.65 -3.30 -7.90
C VAL A 69 8.22 -1.84 -7.75
N ALA A 70 8.16 -1.11 -8.86
CA ALA A 70 7.76 0.29 -8.85
C ALA A 70 6.36 0.49 -8.29
N PRO A 71 6.11 1.58 -7.52
CA PRO A 71 4.82 1.79 -6.86
C PRO A 71 3.62 1.78 -7.81
N ASN A 72 3.75 2.40 -8.97
CA ASN A 72 2.66 2.45 -9.93
C ASN A 72 2.25 1.07 -10.45
N LYS A 73 3.20 0.14 -10.53
CA LYS A 73 2.90 -1.22 -10.95
C LYS A 73 2.28 -2.03 -9.82
N ILE A 74 2.69 -1.78 -8.58
CA ILE A 74 2.10 -2.45 -7.41
C ILE A 74 0.63 -2.07 -7.27
N VAL A 75 0.31 -0.79 -7.43
CA VAL A 75 -1.09 -0.31 -7.38
C VAL A 75 -1.96 -1.03 -8.41
N GLN A 76 -1.43 -1.28 -9.59
CA GLN A 76 -2.16 -1.99 -10.65
C GLN A 76 -2.53 -3.43 -10.25
N THR A 77 -1.77 -4.05 -9.35
CA THR A 77 -2.09 -5.39 -8.84
C THR A 77 -3.24 -5.41 -7.86
N GLY A 78 -3.64 -4.25 -7.34
CA GLY A 78 -4.70 -4.12 -6.35
C GLY A 78 -4.21 -3.87 -4.93
N LEU A 79 -2.90 -3.75 -4.75
CA LEU A 79 -2.30 -3.48 -3.45
C LEU A 79 -2.07 -1.98 -3.31
N VAL A 80 -2.81 -1.35 -2.38
CA VAL A 80 -2.73 0.09 -2.18
C VAL A 80 -2.45 0.43 -0.74
N GLN A 81 -1.80 1.57 -0.52
CA GLN A 81 -1.52 2.11 0.79
C GLN A 81 -2.31 3.40 1.00
N CYS A 82 -2.92 3.53 2.18
CA CYS A 82 -3.50 4.78 2.63
C CYS A 82 -2.47 5.48 3.53
N PRO A 83 -1.80 6.55 3.06
CA PRO A 83 -0.75 7.20 3.85
C PRO A 83 -1.33 8.02 4.99
N GLU A 84 -0.49 8.34 5.97
CA GLU A 84 -0.84 9.25 7.04
C GLU A 84 -0.98 10.68 6.49
N GLY A 85 -1.72 11.51 7.22
CA GLY A 85 -1.78 12.95 6.96
C GLY A 85 -2.72 13.37 5.87
N ARG A 86 -3.69 12.54 5.49
CA ARG A 86 -4.71 12.90 4.50
C ARG A 86 -4.11 13.50 3.24
N ARG A 87 -3.27 12.75 2.56
CA ARG A 87 -2.56 13.24 1.39
C ARG A 87 -3.47 13.34 0.17
N VAL A 88 -4.32 14.36 0.18
CA VAL A 88 -5.24 14.66 -0.92
C VAL A 88 -4.73 15.87 -1.69
N PHE A 89 -5.21 16.02 -2.92
CA PHE A 89 -4.95 17.22 -3.72
C PHE A 89 -5.90 18.32 -3.26
N ALA A 90 -5.44 19.21 -2.42
CA ALA A 90 -6.28 20.20 -1.75
C ALA A 90 -6.96 21.19 -2.71
N ARG A 91 -6.37 21.39 -3.91
CA ARG A 91 -6.93 22.29 -4.92
C ARG A 91 -7.89 21.60 -5.89
N MET A 92 -8.09 20.30 -5.71
CA MET A 92 -9.01 19.51 -6.53
C MET A 92 -10.28 19.23 -5.75
N THR A 93 -11.37 19.01 -6.45
CA THR A 93 -12.63 18.62 -5.83
C THR A 93 -12.53 17.21 -5.27
N VAL A 94 -13.51 16.81 -4.45
CA VAL A 94 -13.61 15.43 -3.96
C VAL A 94 -13.67 14.44 -5.13
N GLU A 95 -14.52 14.73 -6.11
CA GLU A 95 -14.66 13.85 -7.28
C GLU A 95 -13.37 13.74 -8.08
N GLU A 96 -12.65 14.85 -8.27
CA GLU A 96 -11.36 14.83 -8.95
C GLU A 96 -10.32 14.00 -8.20
N ASN A 97 -10.28 14.08 -6.87
CA ASN A 97 -9.41 13.24 -6.06
C ASN A 97 -9.73 11.76 -6.23
N LEU A 98 -11.02 11.41 -6.23
CA LEU A 98 -11.46 10.04 -6.45
C LEU A 98 -11.11 9.55 -7.84
N GLU A 99 -11.24 10.42 -8.84
CA GLU A 99 -10.89 10.12 -10.22
C GLU A 99 -9.39 9.81 -10.37
N MET A 100 -8.54 10.57 -9.69
CA MET A 100 -7.10 10.30 -9.65
C MET A 100 -6.79 8.94 -9.04
N GLY A 101 -7.53 8.54 -8.02
CA GLY A 101 -7.39 7.23 -7.41
C GLY A 101 -7.75 6.08 -8.34
N ALA A 102 -8.59 6.33 -9.33
CA ALA A 102 -9.01 5.33 -10.31
C ALA A 102 -8.18 5.37 -11.59
N TYR A 103 -7.08 6.12 -11.61
CA TYR A 103 -6.28 6.37 -12.80
C TYR A 103 -5.83 5.09 -13.53
N THR A 104 -5.49 4.04 -12.78
CA THR A 104 -5.00 2.78 -13.35
C THR A 104 -6.12 1.80 -13.69
N ARG A 105 -7.37 2.13 -13.40
CA ARG A 105 -8.50 1.22 -13.61
C ARG A 105 -8.98 1.26 -15.07
N PRO A 106 -9.42 0.10 -15.61
CA PRO A 106 -10.06 0.08 -16.93
C PRO A 106 -11.32 0.94 -16.96
N ASN A 107 -11.61 1.50 -18.09
CA ASN A 107 -12.81 2.30 -18.29
C ASN A 107 -14.08 1.49 -18.03
N GLY A 108 -15.15 2.16 -17.61
CA GLY A 108 -16.49 1.59 -17.52
C GLY A 108 -16.96 1.26 -16.11
N LYS A 109 -16.07 1.27 -15.11
CA LYS A 109 -16.46 1.02 -13.72
C LYS A 109 -16.30 2.21 -12.81
N PHE A 110 -15.79 3.33 -13.33
CA PHE A 110 -15.57 4.51 -12.50
C PHE A 110 -16.89 5.05 -11.92
N ASP A 111 -17.91 5.19 -12.76
CA ASP A 111 -19.19 5.74 -12.31
C ASP A 111 -19.85 4.86 -11.24
N GLU A 112 -19.82 3.55 -11.41
CA GLU A 112 -20.35 2.61 -10.42
C GLU A 112 -19.57 2.69 -9.10
N ASN A 113 -18.26 2.74 -9.18
CA ASN A 113 -17.41 2.83 -8.00
C ASN A 113 -17.59 4.17 -7.29
N LEU A 114 -17.74 5.26 -8.05
CA LEU A 114 -17.97 6.58 -7.50
C LEU A 114 -19.31 6.64 -6.75
N GLU A 115 -20.36 6.09 -7.33
CA GLU A 115 -21.67 5.99 -6.70
C GLU A 115 -21.60 5.19 -5.40
N HIS A 116 -20.88 4.08 -5.41
CA HIS A 116 -20.67 3.25 -4.23
C HIS A 116 -19.94 4.00 -3.11
N VAL A 117 -18.91 4.77 -3.47
CA VAL A 117 -18.16 5.58 -2.49
C VAL A 117 -19.06 6.64 -1.86
N TYR A 118 -19.87 7.33 -2.66
CA TYR A 118 -20.79 8.33 -2.13
C TYR A 118 -21.90 7.72 -1.27
N GLU A 119 -22.27 6.48 -1.53
CA GLU A 119 -23.20 5.74 -0.69
C GLU A 119 -22.59 5.45 0.68
N LEU A 120 -21.32 5.04 0.74
CA LEU A 120 -20.59 4.78 1.99
C LEU A 120 -20.22 6.05 2.74
N PHE A 121 -19.90 7.11 2.02
CA PHE A 121 -19.43 8.39 2.58
C PHE A 121 -20.21 9.55 1.95
N PRO A 122 -21.42 9.82 2.44
CA PRO A 122 -22.28 10.82 1.79
C PRO A 122 -21.82 12.27 1.95
N ARG A 123 -20.71 12.50 2.61
CA ARG A 123 -20.14 13.85 2.77
C ARG A 123 -18.74 13.94 2.19
#